data_255c26c35933cc4785ec546cc0da9795
#
_entry.id   255c26c35933cc4785ec546cc0da9795
#
_cell.length_a   1.000
_cell.length_b   1.000
_cell.length_c   1.000
_cell.angle_alpha   90.00
_cell.angle_beta   90.00
_cell.angle_gamma   90.00
#
_symmetry.space_group_name_H-M   'P 1'
#
loop_
_entity.id
_entity.type
_entity.pdbx_description
1 polymer ?
#
loop_
_entity_poly.entity_id
_entity_poly.type
_entity_poly.pdbx_seq_one_letter_code
_entity_poly.pdbx_strand_id
1 'polypeptide(L)'
;DGAFRRAVWSGGVISALEGMGVRDAGTLTFKNADGTVFTPPSPYAETKLKRRGTIVADDYTYLRSMSLKGLPKVTMASPPVLHFFLGDDSFDKGAYPDRDAYFADLAAIYRDEIADLAAAGCTYVQLDDTALPCNCDTDARAAIAGRGEDADELTDAYIGVINDALRDRPDNMTIGLHMCRGNLKGMWMGEGGYEPIAEKLFNQLNVDTFFLEYDTERAGDFAPLQHLPKGKLATLGLISAKTPALENKSEITARINAAAKYAPLDQLALSPQCGFSSGGGDGQVVDMDDTRAKLELVVAIAEEVWGTA
;
A
#
# COMPACT_ATOMS: atom_id res chain seq x y z
N ASP A 1 -3.03 -10.14 9.65
CA ASP A 1 -2.35 -11.15 8.86
C ASP A 1 -0.86 -10.92 9.00
N GLY A 2 -0.02 -11.40 8.25
CA GLY A 2 1.39 -11.08 8.31
C GLY A 2 2.06 -11.22 6.96
N ALA A 3 2.89 -10.26 6.62
CA ALA A 3 3.72 -10.34 5.43
C ALA A 3 4.58 -11.62 5.41
N PHE A 4 4.96 -12.14 6.57
CA PHE A 4 5.71 -13.41 6.70
C PHE A 4 5.01 -14.63 6.10
N ARG A 5 3.70 -14.60 5.95
CA ARG A 5 2.91 -15.69 5.38
C ARG A 5 2.93 -15.70 3.85
N ARG A 6 3.26 -14.58 3.22
CA ARG A 6 3.21 -14.41 1.77
C ARG A 6 4.63 -14.39 1.19
N ALA A 7 4.86 -15.19 0.15
CA ALA A 7 6.12 -15.15 -0.59
C ALA A 7 6.25 -13.85 -1.40
N VAL A 8 5.13 -13.36 -1.95
CA VAL A 8 5.03 -12.07 -2.66
C VAL A 8 3.76 -11.38 -2.18
N TRP A 9 3.86 -10.11 -1.82
CA TRP A 9 2.76 -9.33 -1.24
C TRP A 9 1.49 -9.25 -2.12
N SER A 10 1.64 -9.18 -3.45
CA SER A 10 0.52 -9.21 -4.42
C SER A 10 0.10 -10.62 -4.83
N GLY A 11 0.87 -11.64 -4.47
CA GLY A 11 0.66 -13.02 -4.93
C GLY A 11 -0.67 -13.61 -4.50
N GLY A 12 -1.19 -13.22 -3.35
CA GLY A 12 -2.50 -13.66 -2.88
C GLY A 12 -3.62 -13.24 -3.84
N VAL A 13 -3.62 -11.97 -4.26
CA VAL A 13 -4.61 -11.46 -5.22
C VAL A 13 -4.43 -12.13 -6.58
N ILE A 14 -3.20 -12.16 -7.12
CA ILE A 14 -2.92 -12.77 -8.43
C ILE A 14 -3.39 -14.23 -8.47
N SER A 15 -3.09 -15.04 -7.45
CA SER A 15 -3.45 -16.46 -7.39
C SER A 15 -4.95 -16.69 -7.20
N ALA A 16 -5.67 -15.76 -6.59
CA ALA A 16 -7.10 -15.81 -6.39
C ALA A 16 -7.92 -15.48 -7.65
N LEU A 17 -7.27 -15.02 -8.73
CA LEU A 17 -7.93 -14.62 -9.97
C LEU A 17 -7.70 -15.64 -11.08
N GLU A 18 -8.78 -16.18 -11.63
CA GLU A 18 -8.78 -16.88 -12.91
C GLU A 18 -8.58 -15.86 -14.03
N GLY A 19 -7.74 -16.18 -15.01
CA GLY A 19 -7.41 -15.28 -16.12
C GLY A 19 -6.24 -14.33 -15.84
N MET A 20 -5.74 -14.27 -14.61
CA MET A 20 -4.56 -13.49 -14.25
C MET A 20 -3.30 -14.36 -14.30
N GLY A 21 -2.31 -13.91 -15.04
CA GLY A 21 -0.95 -14.44 -15.07
C GLY A 21 0.09 -13.38 -14.74
N VAL A 22 1.34 -13.65 -15.11
CA VAL A 22 2.46 -12.71 -14.98
C VAL A 22 3.30 -12.70 -16.25
N ARG A 23 3.92 -11.55 -16.56
CA ARG A 23 4.85 -11.39 -17.70
C ARG A 23 6.15 -10.71 -17.24
N ASP A 24 7.28 -11.11 -17.84
CA ASP A 24 8.59 -10.48 -17.65
C ASP A 24 8.74 -9.27 -18.59
N ALA A 25 7.88 -8.26 -18.43
CA ALA A 25 7.80 -7.11 -19.33
C ALA A 25 7.61 -5.76 -18.63
N GLY A 26 7.78 -5.68 -17.31
CA GLY A 26 7.59 -4.44 -16.56
C GLY A 26 8.61 -3.36 -16.92
N THR A 27 8.18 -2.09 -16.95
CA THR A 27 9.04 -0.92 -17.17
C THR A 27 9.52 -0.30 -15.87
N LEU A 28 8.93 -0.69 -14.75
CA LEU A 28 9.25 -0.18 -13.42
C LEU A 28 10.16 -1.14 -12.68
N THR A 29 11.24 -0.63 -12.11
CA THR A 29 12.28 -1.42 -11.48
C THR A 29 12.45 -1.06 -10.01
N PHE A 30 12.81 -2.06 -9.21
CA PHE A 30 13.40 -1.82 -7.90
C PHE A 30 14.87 -1.45 -8.05
N LYS A 31 15.33 -0.53 -7.23
CA LYS A 31 16.73 -0.10 -7.17
C LYS A 31 17.19 0.01 -5.71
N ASN A 32 18.50 -0.03 -5.50
CA ASN A 32 19.11 0.31 -4.21
C ASN A 32 20.21 1.36 -4.38
N ALA A 33 20.84 1.75 -3.28
CA ALA A 33 21.83 2.81 -3.26
C ALA A 33 23.13 2.46 -4.02
N ASP A 34 23.43 1.19 -4.24
CA ASP A 34 24.63 0.73 -4.99
C ASP A 34 24.40 0.64 -6.52
N GLY A 35 23.18 0.96 -6.98
CA GLY A 35 22.81 0.91 -8.39
C GLY A 35 22.33 -0.46 -8.88
N THR A 36 22.19 -1.46 -8.01
CA THR A 36 21.55 -2.73 -8.37
C THR A 36 20.09 -2.47 -8.73
N VAL A 37 19.62 -3.07 -9.83
CA VAL A 37 18.25 -2.97 -10.30
C VAL A 37 17.62 -4.35 -10.45
N PHE A 38 16.32 -4.43 -10.18
CA PHE A 38 15.52 -5.64 -10.35
C PHE A 38 14.14 -5.29 -10.91
N THR A 39 13.75 -5.91 -12.02
CA THR A 39 12.41 -5.77 -12.62
C THR A 39 11.60 -7.00 -12.22
N PRO A 40 10.53 -6.85 -11.42
CA PRO A 40 9.70 -7.99 -11.06
C PRO A 40 8.83 -8.44 -12.22
N PRO A 41 8.44 -9.74 -12.28
CA PRO A 41 7.34 -10.17 -13.12
C PRO A 41 6.08 -9.36 -12.81
N SER A 42 5.39 -8.92 -13.85
CA SER A 42 4.26 -8.00 -13.75
C SER A 42 2.93 -8.71 -13.97
N PRO A 43 1.86 -8.39 -13.22
CA PRO A 43 0.53 -8.95 -13.43
C PRO A 43 0.05 -8.69 -14.86
N TYR A 44 -0.59 -9.69 -15.46
CA TYR A 44 -1.18 -9.61 -16.79
C TYR A 44 -2.48 -10.41 -16.89
N ALA A 45 -3.56 -9.76 -17.27
CA ALA A 45 -4.85 -10.43 -17.51
C ALA A 45 -4.90 -11.03 -18.91
N GLU A 46 -4.79 -12.35 -18.99
CA GLU A 46 -4.81 -13.13 -20.25
C GLU A 46 -6.21 -13.28 -20.81
N THR A 47 -7.21 -13.34 -19.93
CA THR A 47 -8.63 -13.46 -20.25
C THR A 47 -9.46 -12.61 -19.28
N LYS A 48 -10.79 -12.58 -19.45
CA LYS A 48 -11.70 -11.98 -18.49
C LYS A 48 -11.46 -12.54 -17.09
N LEU A 49 -11.26 -11.63 -16.12
CA LEU A 49 -10.97 -12.01 -14.75
C LEU A 49 -12.21 -12.54 -14.02
N LYS A 50 -12.00 -13.57 -13.21
CA LYS A 50 -12.99 -14.10 -12.28
C LYS A 50 -12.31 -14.46 -10.97
N ARG A 51 -13.00 -14.26 -9.87
CA ARG A 51 -12.52 -14.71 -8.56
C ARG A 51 -12.71 -16.23 -8.44
N ARG A 52 -11.65 -16.97 -8.07
CA ARG A 52 -11.67 -18.43 -7.86
C ARG A 52 -12.22 -18.82 -6.48
N GLY A 53 -12.22 -17.91 -5.54
CA GLY A 53 -12.59 -18.06 -4.14
C GLY A 53 -12.35 -16.75 -3.41
N THR A 54 -12.09 -16.79 -2.12
CA THR A 54 -11.71 -15.60 -1.34
C THR A 54 -10.28 -15.18 -1.68
N ILE A 55 -9.99 -13.89 -1.55
CA ILE A 55 -8.62 -13.35 -1.67
C ILE A 55 -7.91 -13.47 -0.30
N VAL A 56 -8.52 -12.93 0.75
CA VAL A 56 -8.00 -12.90 2.13
C VAL A 56 -9.06 -13.18 3.21
N ALA A 57 -10.34 -13.42 2.85
CA ALA A 57 -11.39 -13.64 3.85
C ALA A 57 -11.20 -14.95 4.63
N ASP A 58 -10.66 -16.00 3.99
CA ASP A 58 -10.29 -17.23 4.70
C ASP A 58 -9.14 -16.99 5.67
N ASP A 59 -8.18 -16.17 5.28
CA ASP A 59 -7.06 -15.77 6.13
C ASP A 59 -7.54 -14.97 7.34
N TYR A 60 -8.51 -14.08 7.14
CA TYR A 60 -9.14 -13.34 8.24
C TYR A 60 -9.84 -14.29 9.21
N THR A 61 -10.57 -15.28 8.70
CA THR A 61 -11.26 -16.27 9.51
C THR A 61 -10.26 -17.05 10.38
N TYR A 62 -9.14 -17.46 9.80
CA TYR A 62 -8.06 -18.11 10.55
C TYR A 62 -7.46 -17.16 11.60
N LEU A 63 -7.09 -15.92 11.23
CA LEU A 63 -6.54 -14.92 12.14
C LEU A 63 -7.46 -14.68 13.33
N ARG A 64 -8.75 -14.49 13.07
CA ARG A 64 -9.77 -14.28 14.12
C ARG A 64 -9.85 -15.45 15.10
N SER A 65 -9.61 -16.69 14.65
CA SER A 65 -9.63 -17.89 15.50
C SER A 65 -8.47 -17.96 16.49
N MET A 66 -7.42 -17.14 16.31
CA MET A 66 -6.19 -17.18 17.12
C MET A 66 -6.30 -16.48 18.49
N SER A 67 -7.50 -16.11 18.94
CA SER A 67 -7.75 -15.47 20.26
C SER A 67 -6.88 -14.23 20.51
N LEU A 68 -6.86 -13.31 19.57
CA LEU A 68 -6.04 -12.09 19.62
C LEU A 68 -6.53 -11.11 20.70
N LYS A 69 -5.60 -10.40 21.31
CA LYS A 69 -5.91 -9.29 22.24
C LYS A 69 -6.33 -8.01 21.51
N GLY A 70 -5.88 -7.81 20.27
CA GLY A 70 -6.17 -6.65 19.45
C GLY A 70 -7.23 -6.92 18.38
N LEU A 71 -7.64 -5.86 17.69
CA LEU A 71 -8.53 -5.94 16.54
C LEU A 71 -7.79 -6.59 15.35
N PRO A 72 -8.30 -7.71 14.79
CA PRO A 72 -7.70 -8.33 13.62
C PRO A 72 -7.82 -7.41 12.40
N LYS A 73 -6.71 -7.19 11.72
CA LYS A 73 -6.63 -6.44 10.46
C LYS A 73 -6.09 -7.36 9.36
N VAL A 74 -6.68 -7.32 8.17
CA VAL A 74 -6.13 -7.99 6.98
C VAL A 74 -5.61 -6.99 5.98
N THR A 75 -4.65 -7.43 5.16
CA THR A 75 -4.06 -6.63 4.11
C THR A 75 -4.14 -7.36 2.76
N MET A 76 -4.40 -6.63 1.69
CA MET A 76 -4.34 -7.12 0.32
C MET A 76 -3.81 -6.03 -0.62
N ALA A 77 -3.18 -6.43 -1.73
CA ALA A 77 -2.75 -5.46 -2.72
C ALA A 77 -3.95 -4.67 -3.27
N SER A 78 -3.77 -3.38 -3.53
CA SER A 78 -4.80 -2.53 -4.13
C SER A 78 -5.05 -2.86 -5.60
N PRO A 79 -6.23 -2.58 -6.17
CA PRO A 79 -6.51 -2.81 -7.59
C PRO A 79 -5.50 -2.18 -8.55
N PRO A 80 -5.01 -0.93 -8.36
CA PRO A 80 -4.02 -0.29 -9.22
C PRO A 80 -2.73 -1.08 -9.42
N VAL A 81 -2.31 -1.87 -8.42
CA VAL A 81 -1.09 -2.67 -8.49
C VAL A 81 -1.13 -3.71 -9.61
N LEU A 82 -2.32 -4.16 -9.99
CA LEU A 82 -2.52 -5.13 -11.09
C LEU A 82 -2.42 -4.49 -12.48
N HIS A 83 -2.33 -3.16 -12.55
CA HIS A 83 -2.20 -2.38 -13.78
C HIS A 83 -0.85 -1.64 -13.88
N PHE A 84 -0.38 -1.08 -12.79
CA PHE A 84 0.68 -0.08 -12.73
C PHE A 84 1.97 -0.45 -13.48
N PHE A 85 2.43 -1.70 -13.35
CA PHE A 85 3.72 -2.14 -13.92
C PHE A 85 3.75 -2.15 -15.45
N LEU A 86 2.63 -2.44 -16.10
CA LEU A 86 2.51 -2.54 -17.55
C LEU A 86 1.62 -1.46 -18.17
N GLY A 87 0.85 -0.72 -17.34
CA GLY A 87 -0.14 0.24 -17.84
C GLY A 87 -1.22 -0.46 -18.66
N ASP A 88 -1.67 0.16 -19.73
CA ASP A 88 -2.71 -0.40 -20.61
C ASP A 88 -2.27 -1.67 -21.37
N ASP A 89 -1.01 -2.08 -21.21
CA ASP A 89 -0.52 -3.40 -21.65
C ASP A 89 -0.66 -4.49 -20.57
N SER A 90 -1.32 -4.23 -19.44
CA SER A 90 -1.57 -5.19 -18.38
C SER A 90 -2.70 -6.19 -18.65
N PHE A 91 -3.37 -6.07 -19.78
CA PHE A 91 -4.49 -6.95 -20.17
C PHE A 91 -4.54 -7.22 -21.66
N ASP A 92 -5.02 -8.41 -22.04
CA ASP A 92 -5.27 -8.79 -23.42
C ASP A 92 -6.44 -7.96 -24.00
N LYS A 93 -6.22 -7.35 -25.17
CA LYS A 93 -7.22 -6.46 -25.80
C LYS A 93 -8.45 -7.22 -26.33
N GLY A 94 -8.36 -8.53 -26.51
CA GLY A 94 -9.51 -9.38 -26.81
C GLY A 94 -10.37 -9.69 -25.58
N ALA A 95 -9.75 -9.67 -24.39
CA ALA A 95 -10.47 -9.82 -23.12
C ALA A 95 -11.06 -8.48 -22.65
N TYR A 96 -10.29 -7.40 -22.77
CA TYR A 96 -10.67 -6.05 -22.33
C TYR A 96 -10.38 -5.04 -23.43
N PRO A 97 -11.39 -4.35 -23.98
CA PRO A 97 -11.18 -3.37 -25.04
C PRO A 97 -10.39 -2.15 -24.57
N ASP A 98 -10.54 -1.80 -23.30
CA ASP A 98 -9.95 -0.62 -22.66
C ASP A 98 -9.73 -0.83 -21.15
N ARG A 99 -9.08 0.13 -20.53
CA ARG A 99 -8.79 0.19 -19.09
C ARG A 99 -10.07 0.24 -18.25
N ASP A 100 -11.09 0.96 -18.70
CA ASP A 100 -12.33 1.12 -17.94
C ASP A 100 -13.05 -0.22 -17.77
N ALA A 101 -13.10 -1.04 -18.82
CA ALA A 101 -13.64 -2.40 -18.75
C ALA A 101 -12.82 -3.32 -17.83
N TYR A 102 -11.49 -3.18 -17.82
CA TYR A 102 -10.62 -3.92 -16.93
C TYR A 102 -10.81 -3.50 -15.47
N PHE A 103 -10.85 -2.21 -15.20
CA PHE A 103 -11.06 -1.66 -13.85
C PHE A 103 -12.46 -1.95 -13.30
N ALA A 104 -13.47 -2.00 -14.15
CA ALA A 104 -14.83 -2.39 -13.74
C ALA A 104 -14.88 -3.83 -13.19
N ASP A 105 -14.20 -4.78 -13.85
CA ASP A 105 -14.12 -6.16 -13.38
C ASP A 105 -13.28 -6.25 -12.08
N LEU A 106 -12.14 -5.56 -12.00
CA LEU A 106 -11.34 -5.49 -10.77
C LEU A 106 -12.15 -4.93 -9.60
N ALA A 107 -12.83 -3.80 -9.79
CA ALA A 107 -13.65 -3.21 -8.75
C ALA A 107 -14.77 -4.15 -8.27
N ALA A 108 -15.40 -4.91 -9.18
CA ALA A 108 -16.41 -5.91 -8.83
C ALA A 108 -15.82 -7.03 -7.98
N ILE A 109 -14.66 -7.56 -8.36
CA ILE A 109 -13.93 -8.61 -7.62
C ILE A 109 -13.59 -8.16 -6.19
N TYR A 110 -13.11 -6.93 -6.04
CA TYR A 110 -12.78 -6.40 -4.72
C TYR A 110 -14.02 -6.12 -3.87
N ARG A 111 -15.14 -5.67 -4.46
CA ARG A 111 -16.43 -5.55 -3.74
C ARG A 111 -16.90 -6.88 -3.19
N ASP A 112 -16.81 -7.94 -3.99
CA ASP A 112 -17.18 -9.29 -3.55
C ASP A 112 -16.28 -9.75 -2.39
N GLU A 113 -14.98 -9.45 -2.43
CA GLU A 113 -14.06 -9.76 -1.33
C GLU A 113 -14.36 -8.95 -0.06
N ILE A 114 -14.66 -7.66 -0.20
CA ILE A 114 -15.08 -6.81 0.94
C ILE A 114 -16.38 -7.33 1.56
N ALA A 115 -17.33 -7.81 0.75
CA ALA A 115 -18.57 -8.42 1.25
C ALA A 115 -18.30 -9.73 2.01
N ASP A 116 -17.40 -10.60 1.52
CA ASP A 116 -17.02 -11.84 2.21
C ASP A 116 -16.29 -11.53 3.52
N LEU A 117 -15.39 -10.56 3.55
CA LEU A 117 -14.73 -10.07 4.76
C LEU A 117 -15.74 -9.55 5.78
N ALA A 118 -16.72 -8.76 5.33
CA ALA A 118 -17.79 -8.26 6.19
C ALA A 118 -18.63 -9.41 6.76
N ALA A 119 -18.99 -10.40 5.94
CA ALA A 119 -19.73 -11.59 6.38
C ALA A 119 -18.93 -12.42 7.41
N ALA A 120 -17.59 -12.46 7.28
CA ALA A 120 -16.70 -13.08 8.26
C ALA A 120 -16.54 -12.24 9.55
N GLY A 121 -17.09 -11.01 9.59
CA GLY A 121 -17.02 -10.09 10.73
C GLY A 121 -15.75 -9.23 10.77
N CYS A 122 -15.08 -9.04 9.63
CA CYS A 122 -13.95 -8.13 9.50
C CYS A 122 -14.43 -6.69 9.55
N THR A 123 -13.75 -5.87 10.37
CA THR A 123 -14.03 -4.44 10.49
C THR A 123 -12.80 -3.57 10.23
N TYR A 124 -11.67 -4.17 9.81
CA TYR A 124 -10.47 -3.43 9.47
C TYR A 124 -9.72 -4.09 8.31
N VAL A 125 -9.70 -3.40 7.18
CA VAL A 125 -9.00 -3.82 5.95
C VAL A 125 -7.98 -2.77 5.57
N GLN A 126 -6.81 -3.20 5.15
CA GLN A 126 -5.79 -2.34 4.55
C GLN A 126 -5.58 -2.75 3.10
N LEU A 127 -5.65 -1.78 2.20
CA LEU A 127 -5.20 -1.92 0.82
C LEU A 127 -3.74 -1.47 0.74
N ASP A 128 -2.88 -2.30 0.15
CA ASP A 128 -1.47 -1.99 -0.03
C ASP A 128 -1.24 -1.47 -1.46
N ASP A 129 -0.81 -0.23 -1.58
CA ASP A 129 -0.62 0.47 -2.86
C ASP A 129 0.81 0.95 -3.05
N THR A 130 1.36 0.70 -4.22
CA THR A 130 2.63 1.27 -4.70
C THR A 130 2.44 2.11 -5.95
N ALA A 131 1.29 2.04 -6.60
CA ALA A 131 1.02 2.73 -7.84
C ALA A 131 0.88 4.24 -7.65
N LEU A 132 0.03 4.65 -6.71
CA LEU A 132 -0.20 6.07 -6.40
C LEU A 132 1.07 6.79 -5.93
N PRO A 133 1.87 6.27 -4.95
CA PRO A 133 3.09 6.95 -4.54
C PRO A 133 4.18 6.96 -5.61
N CYS A 134 4.25 5.95 -6.49
CA CYS A 134 5.19 5.98 -7.61
C CYS A 134 4.81 6.99 -8.71
N ASN A 135 3.54 7.39 -8.81
CA ASN A 135 3.14 8.52 -9.67
C ASN A 135 3.70 9.87 -9.19
N CYS A 136 4.34 9.92 -8.02
CA CYS A 136 5.09 11.09 -7.54
C CYS A 136 6.56 11.10 -8.00
N ASP A 137 7.07 9.97 -8.51
CA ASP A 137 8.46 9.82 -8.95
C ASP A 137 8.66 10.31 -10.38
N THR A 138 9.69 11.12 -10.62
CA THR A 138 9.96 11.71 -11.94
C THR A 138 10.29 10.65 -12.99
N ASP A 139 11.07 9.62 -12.62
CA ASP A 139 11.46 8.56 -13.54
C ASP A 139 10.27 7.64 -13.87
N ALA A 140 9.42 7.35 -12.86
CA ALA A 140 8.20 6.59 -13.08
C ALA A 140 7.22 7.36 -13.98
N ARG A 141 7.03 8.66 -13.79
CA ARG A 141 6.23 9.52 -14.67
C ARG A 141 6.78 9.55 -16.10
N ALA A 142 8.10 9.60 -16.26
CA ALA A 142 8.73 9.53 -17.59
C ALA A 142 8.50 8.14 -18.24
N ALA A 143 8.56 7.05 -17.49
CA ALA A 143 8.26 5.71 -18.00
C ALA A 143 6.79 5.57 -18.40
N ILE A 144 5.86 6.12 -17.62
CA ILE A 144 4.42 6.19 -17.93
C ILE A 144 4.20 6.97 -19.23
N ALA A 145 4.79 8.17 -19.36
CA ALA A 145 4.70 8.96 -20.59
C ALA A 145 5.30 8.24 -21.80
N GLY A 146 6.37 7.46 -21.60
CA GLY A 146 7.00 6.63 -22.64
C GLY A 146 6.09 5.52 -23.16
N ARG A 147 5.06 5.09 -22.39
CA ARG A 147 4.00 4.16 -22.80
C ARG A 147 2.82 4.88 -23.50
N GLY A 148 2.85 6.20 -23.61
CA GLY A 148 1.75 7.00 -24.15
C GLY A 148 0.62 7.28 -23.16
N GLU A 149 0.86 7.10 -21.86
CA GLU A 149 -0.08 7.35 -20.77
C GLU A 149 0.26 8.65 -20.03
N ASP A 150 -0.71 9.23 -19.32
CA ASP A 150 -0.52 10.40 -18.47
C ASP A 150 -0.64 10.02 -16.99
N ALA A 151 0.33 10.39 -16.17
CA ALA A 151 0.39 10.01 -14.75
C ALA A 151 -0.70 10.68 -13.90
N ASP A 152 -1.18 11.88 -14.29
CA ASP A 152 -2.25 12.56 -13.56
C ASP A 152 -3.62 11.96 -13.90
N GLU A 153 -3.84 11.55 -15.17
CA GLU A 153 -5.00 10.76 -15.58
C GLU A 153 -5.01 9.38 -14.92
N LEU A 154 -3.84 8.72 -14.83
CA LEU A 154 -3.72 7.45 -14.10
C LEU A 154 -4.00 7.61 -12.62
N THR A 155 -3.58 8.71 -11.99
CA THR A 155 -3.91 9.00 -10.60
C THR A 155 -5.42 9.08 -10.39
N ASP A 156 -6.14 9.79 -11.27
CA ASP A 156 -7.60 9.88 -11.21
C ASP A 156 -8.26 8.51 -11.42
N ALA A 157 -7.78 7.73 -12.39
CA ALA A 157 -8.29 6.39 -12.68
C ALA A 157 -8.05 5.41 -11.52
N TYR A 158 -6.89 5.49 -10.85
CA TYR A 158 -6.57 4.66 -9.68
C TYR A 158 -7.42 5.03 -8.46
N ILE A 159 -7.64 6.32 -8.21
CA ILE A 159 -8.58 6.78 -7.19
C ILE A 159 -9.98 6.25 -7.50
N GLY A 160 -10.40 6.34 -8.77
CA GLY A 160 -11.69 5.85 -9.24
C GLY A 160 -11.89 4.36 -8.97
N VAL A 161 -10.97 3.50 -9.40
CA VAL A 161 -11.10 2.03 -9.23
C VAL A 161 -11.06 1.61 -7.76
N ILE A 162 -10.27 2.29 -6.91
CA ILE A 162 -10.28 2.02 -5.46
C ILE A 162 -11.63 2.41 -4.86
N ASN A 163 -12.15 3.59 -5.19
CA ASN A 163 -13.46 4.04 -4.70
C ASN A 163 -14.60 3.13 -5.16
N ASP A 164 -14.56 2.67 -6.39
CA ASP A 164 -15.52 1.71 -6.94
C ASP A 164 -15.43 0.35 -6.25
N ALA A 165 -14.23 -0.10 -5.90
CA ALA A 165 -14.01 -1.32 -5.12
C ALA A 165 -14.59 -1.22 -3.69
N LEU A 166 -14.62 -0.02 -3.12
CA LEU A 166 -15.06 0.25 -1.74
C LEU A 166 -16.51 0.76 -1.65
N ARG A 167 -17.22 0.93 -2.76
CA ARG A 167 -18.52 1.61 -2.82
C ARG A 167 -19.58 1.04 -1.87
N ASP A 168 -19.63 -0.28 -1.72
CA ASP A 168 -20.63 -0.98 -0.94
C ASP A 168 -20.08 -1.50 0.41
N ARG A 169 -18.95 -0.95 0.89
CA ARG A 169 -18.37 -1.33 2.18
C ARG A 169 -19.33 -1.00 3.34
N PRO A 170 -19.42 -1.85 4.37
CA PRO A 170 -20.20 -1.53 5.56
C PRO A 170 -19.67 -0.29 6.30
N ASP A 171 -20.58 0.51 6.87
CA ASP A 171 -20.22 1.73 7.62
C ASP A 171 -19.28 1.49 8.81
N ASN A 172 -19.33 0.29 9.40
CA ASN A 172 -18.48 -0.09 10.53
C ASN A 172 -17.13 -0.72 10.11
N MET A 173 -16.81 -0.71 8.82
CA MET A 173 -15.53 -1.23 8.31
C MET A 173 -14.56 -0.08 8.05
N THR A 174 -13.48 -0.03 8.82
CA THR A 174 -12.35 0.88 8.60
C THR A 174 -11.51 0.41 7.43
N ILE A 175 -11.23 1.31 6.50
CA ILE A 175 -10.32 1.07 5.38
C ILE A 175 -9.06 1.92 5.53
N GLY A 176 -7.91 1.26 5.54
CA GLY A 176 -6.62 1.91 5.43
C GLY A 176 -6.04 1.76 4.02
N LEU A 177 -5.34 2.78 3.53
CA LEU A 177 -4.52 2.68 2.33
C LEU A 177 -3.05 2.82 2.72
N HIS A 178 -2.27 1.75 2.56
CA HIS A 178 -0.82 1.80 2.72
C HIS A 178 -0.18 2.23 1.41
N MET A 179 0.68 3.23 1.49
CA MET A 179 1.34 3.85 0.36
C MET A 179 2.84 3.87 0.57
N CYS A 180 3.52 2.88 0.01
CA CYS A 180 4.98 2.83 0.02
C CYS A 180 5.55 2.89 -1.40
N ARG A 181 6.81 3.22 -1.48
CA ARG A 181 7.57 3.28 -2.74
C ARG A 181 8.31 1.97 -3.04
N GLY A 182 7.77 0.87 -2.52
CA GLY A 182 8.35 -0.46 -2.61
C GLY A 182 9.30 -0.78 -1.45
N ASN A 183 9.33 -2.05 -1.10
CA ASN A 183 10.32 -2.63 -0.19
C ASN A 183 10.57 -4.08 -0.61
N LEU A 184 11.60 -4.30 -1.40
CA LEU A 184 12.06 -5.64 -1.77
C LEU A 184 13.50 -5.82 -1.27
N LYS A 185 13.67 -6.46 -0.10
CA LYS A 185 14.97 -6.64 0.54
C LYS A 185 15.76 -5.33 0.66
N GLY A 186 15.07 -4.25 1.10
CA GLY A 186 15.64 -2.92 1.23
C GLY A 186 15.65 -2.07 -0.05
N MET A 187 15.40 -2.65 -1.23
CA MET A 187 15.27 -1.93 -2.49
C MET A 187 13.93 -1.17 -2.56
N TRP A 188 13.87 -0.10 -3.35
CA TRP A 188 12.67 0.72 -3.58
C TRP A 188 12.44 0.96 -5.08
N MET A 189 11.22 1.32 -5.47
CA MET A 189 10.83 1.61 -6.86
C MET A 189 10.76 3.09 -7.16
N GLY A 190 10.38 3.92 -6.18
CA GLY A 190 10.12 5.33 -6.42
C GLY A 190 10.71 6.25 -5.36
N GLU A 191 10.80 7.53 -5.73
CA GLU A 191 11.23 8.65 -4.91
C GLU A 191 10.27 9.82 -5.09
N GLY A 192 10.41 10.87 -4.27
CA GLY A 192 9.56 12.06 -4.33
C GLY A 192 8.51 12.13 -3.23
N GLY A 193 8.13 13.34 -2.85
CA GLY A 193 7.06 13.62 -1.90
C GLY A 193 5.68 13.37 -2.50
N TYR A 194 4.64 13.38 -1.66
CA TYR A 194 3.25 13.16 -2.11
C TYR A 194 2.62 14.41 -2.74
N GLU A 195 3.31 15.55 -2.80
CA GLU A 195 2.77 16.83 -3.28
C GLU A 195 2.02 16.75 -4.60
N PRO A 196 2.50 16.03 -5.65
CA PRO A 196 1.82 15.98 -6.94
C PRO A 196 0.42 15.40 -6.90
N ILE A 197 0.13 14.53 -5.91
CA ILE A 197 -1.16 13.81 -5.83
C ILE A 197 -1.94 14.13 -4.54
N ALA A 198 -1.37 14.88 -3.59
CA ALA A 198 -1.86 14.99 -2.22
C ALA A 198 -3.30 15.52 -2.14
N GLU A 199 -3.64 16.58 -2.86
CA GLU A 199 -4.97 17.17 -2.83
C GLU A 199 -6.03 16.18 -3.31
N LYS A 200 -5.79 15.52 -4.45
CA LYS A 200 -6.69 14.50 -5.00
C LYS A 200 -6.77 13.29 -4.06
N LEU A 201 -5.61 12.80 -3.64
CA LEU A 201 -5.47 11.63 -2.78
C LEU A 201 -6.31 11.76 -1.50
N PHE A 202 -6.05 12.80 -0.72
CA PHE A 202 -6.68 12.96 0.59
C PHE A 202 -8.17 13.31 0.50
N ASN A 203 -8.59 14.09 -0.50
CA ASN A 203 -9.96 14.56 -0.60
C ASN A 203 -10.89 13.63 -1.39
N GLN A 204 -10.36 12.85 -2.34
CA GLN A 204 -11.20 12.06 -3.24
C GLN A 204 -11.23 10.56 -2.91
N LEU A 205 -10.17 10.00 -2.27
CA LEU A 205 -10.18 8.61 -1.87
C LEU A 205 -11.14 8.36 -0.70
N ASN A 206 -11.98 7.35 -0.83
CA ASN A 206 -12.96 6.94 0.18
C ASN A 206 -12.35 5.96 1.20
N VAL A 207 -11.26 6.34 1.84
CA VAL A 207 -10.59 5.60 2.92
C VAL A 207 -10.57 6.42 4.20
N ASP A 208 -10.39 5.74 5.34
CA ASP A 208 -10.43 6.36 6.68
C ASP A 208 -9.04 6.74 7.17
N THR A 209 -8.01 6.00 6.75
CA THR A 209 -6.63 6.24 7.16
C THR A 209 -5.63 6.00 6.04
N PHE A 210 -4.58 6.79 6.02
CA PHE A 210 -3.45 6.65 5.10
C PHE A 210 -2.20 6.24 5.89
N PHE A 211 -1.56 5.14 5.49
CA PHE A 211 -0.26 4.72 6.00
C PHE A 211 0.82 5.19 5.04
N LEU A 212 1.50 6.26 5.37
CA LEU A 212 2.39 6.99 4.47
C LEU A 212 3.85 6.68 4.77
N GLU A 213 4.63 6.35 3.74
CA GLU A 213 6.08 6.21 3.87
C GLU A 213 6.73 7.58 4.05
N TYR A 214 7.44 7.71 5.18
CA TYR A 214 8.24 8.90 5.54
C TYR A 214 9.54 8.51 6.26
N ASP A 215 10.08 7.31 6.07
CA ASP A 215 11.28 6.81 6.79
C ASP A 215 12.56 7.57 6.42
N THR A 216 12.66 8.10 5.21
CA THR A 216 13.83 8.81 4.71
C THR A 216 13.46 10.08 3.95
N GLU A 217 14.45 10.94 3.65
CA GLU A 217 14.28 12.15 2.84
C GLU A 217 13.77 11.86 1.42
N ARG A 218 13.95 10.63 0.91
CA ARG A 218 13.41 10.17 -0.37
C ARG A 218 11.89 10.34 -0.48
N ALA A 219 11.17 10.31 0.64
CA ALA A 219 9.72 10.47 0.70
C ALA A 219 9.24 11.93 0.71
N GLY A 220 10.15 12.92 0.62
CA GLY A 220 9.83 14.34 0.71
C GLY A 220 9.51 14.82 2.12
N ASP A 221 8.81 15.93 2.23
CA ASP A 221 8.43 16.56 3.48
C ASP A 221 6.95 16.30 3.86
N PHE A 222 6.50 16.94 4.95
CA PHE A 222 5.14 16.79 5.48
C PHE A 222 4.12 17.79 4.95
N ALA A 223 4.50 18.73 4.05
CA ALA A 223 3.59 19.72 3.50
C ALA A 223 2.31 19.12 2.86
N PRO A 224 2.35 17.96 2.19
CA PRO A 224 1.16 17.28 1.67
C PRO A 224 0.06 17.06 2.70
N LEU A 225 0.39 16.89 3.98
CA LEU A 225 -0.59 16.66 5.06
C LEU A 225 -1.54 17.85 5.28
N GLN A 226 -1.23 19.07 4.78
CA GLN A 226 -2.15 20.20 4.81
C GLN A 226 -3.49 19.92 4.09
N HIS A 227 -3.51 18.97 3.16
CA HIS A 227 -4.70 18.55 2.42
C HIS A 227 -5.51 17.45 3.13
N LEU A 228 -5.05 16.96 4.30
CA LEU A 228 -5.74 15.90 5.04
C LEU A 228 -7.07 16.43 5.62
N PRO A 229 -8.23 15.90 5.19
CA PRO A 229 -9.51 16.40 5.67
C PRO A 229 -9.78 15.94 7.11
N LYS A 230 -10.62 16.68 7.81
CA LYS A 230 -11.10 16.27 9.14
C LYS A 230 -11.76 14.90 9.07
N GLY A 231 -11.50 14.08 10.08
CA GLY A 231 -12.09 12.74 10.21
C GLY A 231 -11.29 11.64 9.51
N LYS A 232 -10.21 11.97 8.77
CA LYS A 232 -9.25 10.98 8.27
C LYS A 232 -7.97 11.03 9.08
N LEU A 233 -7.26 9.89 9.13
CA LEU A 233 -5.99 9.74 9.83
C LEU A 233 -4.83 9.61 8.83
N ALA A 234 -3.67 10.16 9.18
CA ALA A 234 -2.40 9.92 8.52
C ALA A 234 -1.44 9.21 9.50
N THR A 235 -1.11 7.97 9.21
CA THR A 235 -0.13 7.21 9.96
C THR A 235 1.24 7.43 9.34
N LEU A 236 2.14 8.03 10.10
CA LEU A 236 3.47 8.40 9.67
C LEU A 236 4.40 7.18 9.78
N GLY A 237 4.77 6.60 8.65
CA GLY A 237 5.74 5.51 8.55
C GLY A 237 7.16 6.01 8.69
N LEU A 238 7.56 6.37 9.91
CA LEU A 238 8.86 6.98 10.20
C LEU A 238 9.96 5.98 10.57
N ILE A 239 9.56 4.75 10.94
CA ILE A 239 10.50 3.69 11.31
C ILE A 239 10.77 2.82 10.08
N SER A 240 12.02 2.77 9.64
CA SER A 240 12.37 2.07 8.39
C SER A 240 12.31 0.55 8.56
N ALA A 241 11.67 -0.11 7.58
CA ALA A 241 11.70 -1.56 7.43
C ALA A 241 12.77 -2.02 6.43
N LYS A 242 13.64 -1.11 5.96
CA LYS A 242 14.70 -1.36 4.96
C LYS A 242 16.09 -1.51 5.56
N THR A 243 16.24 -1.28 6.87
CA THR A 243 17.50 -1.34 7.59
C THR A 243 17.28 -1.86 9.02
N PRO A 244 18.22 -2.64 9.60
CA PRO A 244 18.15 -3.09 10.99
C PRO A 244 18.44 -1.95 11.99
N ALA A 245 19.04 -0.84 11.54
CA ALA A 245 19.39 0.27 12.42
C ALA A 245 18.16 0.80 13.16
N LEU A 246 18.26 0.91 14.50
CA LEU A 246 17.22 1.47 15.34
C LEU A 246 17.27 3.01 15.27
N GLU A 247 16.14 3.63 15.02
CA GLU A 247 15.99 5.08 14.94
C GLU A 247 16.15 5.75 16.31
N ASN A 248 16.57 7.01 16.29
CA ASN A 248 16.66 7.81 17.50
C ASN A 248 15.27 8.32 17.91
N LYS A 249 14.85 8.02 19.14
CA LYS A 249 13.53 8.41 19.68
C LYS A 249 13.28 9.93 19.59
N SER A 250 14.26 10.76 19.95
CA SER A 250 14.08 12.23 19.93
C SER A 250 13.97 12.79 18.51
N GLU A 251 14.65 12.17 17.53
CA GLU A 251 14.54 12.56 16.13
C GLU A 251 13.16 12.21 15.57
N ILE A 252 12.64 11.01 15.86
CA ILE A 252 11.28 10.62 15.45
C ILE A 252 10.24 11.53 16.09
N THR A 253 10.34 11.82 17.38
CA THR A 253 9.44 12.77 18.07
C THR A 253 9.50 14.16 17.44
N ALA A 254 10.68 14.66 17.09
CA ALA A 254 10.84 15.94 16.38
C ALA A 254 10.17 15.93 15.00
N ARG A 255 10.24 14.81 14.26
CA ARG A 255 9.57 14.64 12.96
C ARG A 255 8.05 14.60 13.11
N ILE A 256 7.51 13.94 14.13
CA ILE A 256 6.06 13.98 14.43
C ILE A 256 5.62 15.43 14.71
N ASN A 257 6.38 16.18 15.51
CA ASN A 257 6.10 17.59 15.79
C ASN A 257 6.20 18.47 14.53
N ALA A 258 7.06 18.11 13.58
CA ALA A 258 7.13 18.80 12.29
C ALA A 258 5.89 18.52 11.44
N ALA A 259 5.41 17.28 11.39
CA ALA A 259 4.18 16.89 10.71
C ALA A 259 2.94 17.56 11.34
N ALA A 260 2.93 17.73 12.67
CA ALA A 260 1.84 18.38 13.42
C ALA A 260 1.65 19.88 13.08
N LYS A 261 2.56 20.48 12.33
CA LYS A 261 2.39 21.84 11.77
C LYS A 261 1.42 21.88 10.59
N TYR A 262 1.17 20.74 9.94
CA TYR A 262 0.35 20.63 8.74
C TYR A 262 -0.99 19.91 8.98
N ALA A 263 -1.04 18.99 9.94
CA ALA A 263 -2.26 18.30 10.36
C ALA A 263 -2.34 18.22 11.87
N PRO A 264 -3.53 18.30 12.49
CA PRO A 264 -3.69 18.17 13.96
C PRO A 264 -3.11 16.85 14.47
N LEU A 265 -2.51 16.87 15.67
CA LEU A 265 -1.84 15.70 16.26
C LEU A 265 -2.81 14.52 16.49
N ASP A 266 -4.09 14.79 16.71
CA ASP A 266 -5.15 13.78 16.85
C ASP A 266 -5.57 13.13 15.52
N GLN A 267 -5.10 13.66 14.38
CA GLN A 267 -5.21 13.03 13.07
C GLN A 267 -3.90 12.32 12.65
N LEU A 268 -2.88 12.30 13.49
CA LEU A 268 -1.60 11.66 13.22
C LEU A 268 -1.41 10.41 14.07
N ALA A 269 -0.72 9.43 13.52
CA ALA A 269 -0.27 8.22 14.21
C ALA A 269 1.14 7.83 13.75
N LEU A 270 1.79 6.92 14.45
CA LEU A 270 3.13 6.41 14.11
C LEU A 270 3.07 4.94 13.72
N SER A 271 3.83 4.55 12.70
CA SER A 271 4.05 3.15 12.33
C SER A 271 5.44 2.93 11.74
N PRO A 272 5.84 1.65 11.58
CA PRO A 272 6.87 1.33 10.60
C PRO A 272 6.45 1.76 9.20
N GLN A 273 7.46 2.03 8.35
CA GLN A 273 7.27 2.47 6.97
C GLN A 273 6.54 1.42 6.12
N CYS A 274 6.80 0.14 6.39
CA CYS A 274 6.19 -1.03 5.74
C CYS A 274 6.22 -2.21 6.71
N GLY A 275 5.70 -3.39 6.29
CA GLY A 275 5.96 -4.63 6.99
C GLY A 275 7.45 -5.01 6.94
N PHE A 276 7.94 -5.69 7.97
CA PHE A 276 9.36 -6.06 8.09
C PHE A 276 9.75 -7.25 7.21
N SER A 277 8.80 -8.02 6.69
CA SER A 277 9.06 -9.09 5.74
C SER A 277 9.04 -8.57 4.30
N SER A 278 10.19 -8.14 3.82
CA SER A 278 10.37 -7.51 2.51
C SER A 278 10.68 -8.52 1.40
N GLY A 279 9.77 -9.41 1.06
CA GLY A 279 9.92 -10.33 -0.07
C GLY A 279 9.92 -11.82 0.27
N GLY A 280 9.65 -12.18 1.53
CA GLY A 280 9.53 -13.56 2.00
C GLY A 280 10.84 -14.37 1.93
N GLY A 281 10.92 -15.48 2.68
CA GLY A 281 12.05 -16.40 2.63
C GLY A 281 13.38 -15.85 3.16
N ASP A 282 14.48 -16.43 2.70
CA ASP A 282 15.83 -16.08 3.13
C ASP A 282 16.29 -14.71 2.65
N GLY A 283 17.10 -14.03 3.45
CA GLY A 283 17.72 -12.75 3.10
C GLY A 283 16.85 -11.53 3.44
N GLN A 284 16.08 -11.61 4.51
CA GLN A 284 15.44 -10.44 5.10
C GLN A 284 16.49 -9.48 5.68
N VAL A 285 16.27 -8.17 5.49
CA VAL A 285 17.22 -7.14 5.95
C VAL A 285 17.05 -6.88 7.44
N VAL A 286 15.84 -7.05 7.98
CA VAL A 286 15.49 -6.83 9.39
C VAL A 286 15.07 -8.15 9.99
N ASP A 287 15.78 -8.61 11.01
CA ASP A 287 15.48 -9.86 11.69
C ASP A 287 14.38 -9.71 12.77
N MET A 288 14.09 -10.78 13.51
CA MET A 288 13.03 -10.78 14.54
C MET A 288 13.37 -9.94 15.76
N ASP A 289 14.66 -9.85 16.14
CA ASP A 289 15.11 -9.07 17.29
C ASP A 289 15.10 -7.58 16.94
N ASP A 290 15.57 -7.22 15.73
CA ASP A 290 15.45 -5.87 15.18
C ASP A 290 13.97 -5.44 15.07
N THR A 291 13.12 -6.34 14.53
CA THR A 291 11.66 -6.09 14.43
C THR A 291 11.06 -5.78 15.78
N ARG A 292 11.40 -6.56 16.81
CA ARG A 292 10.92 -6.33 18.18
C ARG A 292 11.39 -4.99 18.72
N ALA A 293 12.69 -4.68 18.60
CA ALA A 293 13.25 -3.41 19.08
C ALA A 293 12.60 -2.19 18.41
N LYS A 294 12.36 -2.27 17.10
CA LYS A 294 11.67 -1.22 16.34
C LYS A 294 10.19 -1.07 16.77
N LEU A 295 9.47 -2.15 17.01
CA LEU A 295 8.09 -2.09 17.50
C LEU A 295 8.01 -1.56 18.94
N GLU A 296 8.95 -1.93 19.82
CA GLU A 296 9.06 -1.38 21.18
C GLU A 296 9.33 0.13 21.12
N LEU A 297 10.17 0.60 20.19
CA LEU A 297 10.40 2.02 19.95
C LEU A 297 9.14 2.75 19.51
N VAL A 298 8.37 2.17 18.58
CA VAL A 298 7.07 2.73 18.11
C VAL A 298 6.13 2.91 19.31
N VAL A 299 5.96 1.87 20.14
CA VAL A 299 5.11 1.92 21.34
C VAL A 299 5.59 3.01 22.32
N ALA A 300 6.88 3.05 22.63
CA ALA A 300 7.44 4.02 23.56
C ALA A 300 7.31 5.48 23.08
N ILE A 301 7.33 5.70 21.77
CA ILE A 301 7.10 7.04 21.20
C ILE A 301 5.60 7.36 21.21
N ALA A 302 4.74 6.41 20.86
CA ALA A 302 3.30 6.63 20.84
C ALA A 302 2.77 6.96 22.25
N GLU A 303 3.22 6.24 23.28
CA GLU A 303 2.88 6.55 24.67
C GLU A 303 3.35 7.95 25.10
N GLU A 304 4.54 8.38 24.68
CA GLU A 304 5.04 9.72 24.99
C GLU A 304 4.26 10.83 24.29
N VAL A 305 3.92 10.65 23.02
CA VAL A 305 3.31 11.70 22.18
C VAL A 305 1.80 11.79 22.37
N TRP A 306 1.11 10.64 22.46
CA TRP A 306 -0.36 10.57 22.53
C TRP A 306 -0.91 10.05 23.86
N GLY A 307 -0.04 9.58 24.77
CA GLY A 307 -0.45 9.00 26.06
C GLY A 307 -0.99 7.58 25.97
N THR A 308 -0.96 6.96 24.79
CA THR A 308 -1.42 5.59 24.51
C THR A 308 -0.73 5.05 23.28
N ALA A 309 -0.66 3.72 23.16
CA ALA A 309 -0.14 3.02 22.01
C ALA A 309 -1.14 1.97 21.48
#